data_debfa4901845e96c0cfc0caf556caf79
#
_entry.id   debfa4901845e96c0cfc0caf556caf79
#
_cell.length_a   1.000
_cell.length_b   1.000
_cell.length_c   1.000
_cell.angle_alpha   90.00
_cell.angle_beta   90.00
_cell.angle_gamma   90.00
#
_symmetry.space_group_name_H-M   'P 1'
#
loop_
_entity.id
_entity.type
_entity.pdbx_description
1 polymer ?
#
loop_
_entity_poly.entity_id
_entity_poly.type
_entity_poly.pdbx_seq_one_letter_code
_entity_poly.pdbx_strand_id
1 'polypeptide(L)'
;MQKLLYIDSCIRGELSRTKRIATPIIEKLKERYDVETVVINDLELDPVQLEEYSRRKDGIVSEKAICLANKIKEADRIVIAAPFWDMSIPAALKTFFELCSLFGVTFDSDDKTCYGLCKAKNAMFITTRGMKIKTGEPLEQATPYLKALFWLWGIKGLEVVARENFDYLPQEEIEKEISSAIEEGIKIAETF
;
A
#
# COMPACT_ATOMS: atom_id res chain seq x y z
N MET A 1 -9.15 2.88 20.06
CA MET A 1 -9.28 2.02 18.86
C MET A 1 -7.89 1.73 18.35
N GLN A 2 -7.69 0.59 17.69
CA GLN A 2 -6.45 0.33 16.96
C GLN A 2 -6.34 1.26 15.76
N LYS A 3 -5.10 1.63 15.39
CA LYS A 3 -4.82 2.54 14.27
C LYS A 3 -4.73 1.77 12.96
N LEU A 4 -5.41 2.24 11.94
CA LEU A 4 -5.30 1.75 10.58
C LEU A 4 -4.78 2.86 9.68
N LEU A 5 -3.68 2.61 8.99
CA LEU A 5 -3.18 3.51 7.95
C LEU A 5 -3.74 3.09 6.59
N TYR A 6 -4.55 3.96 5.98
CA TYR A 6 -5.00 3.82 4.60
C TYR A 6 -4.14 4.65 3.66
N ILE A 7 -3.49 4.00 2.70
CA ILE A 7 -2.63 4.62 1.69
C ILE A 7 -3.38 4.57 0.36
N ASP A 8 -3.85 5.74 -0.10
CA ASP A 8 -4.56 5.91 -1.38
C ASP A 8 -3.60 6.43 -2.45
N SER A 9 -3.31 5.59 -3.44
CA SER A 9 -2.50 5.93 -4.61
C SER A 9 -3.33 5.93 -5.90
N CYS A 10 -4.63 6.21 -5.81
CA CYS A 10 -5.55 6.19 -6.92
C CYS A 10 -5.61 7.55 -7.63
N ILE A 11 -4.66 7.84 -8.51
CA ILE A 11 -4.50 9.14 -9.20
C ILE A 11 -5.76 9.63 -9.93
N ARG A 12 -6.66 8.74 -10.34
CA ARG A 12 -7.90 9.12 -11.03
C ARG A 12 -9.03 9.54 -10.08
N GLY A 13 -8.77 9.60 -8.77
CA GLY A 13 -9.77 9.94 -7.76
C GLY A 13 -11.00 9.03 -7.86
N GLU A 14 -12.19 9.59 -7.82
CA GLU A 14 -13.46 8.84 -7.86
C GLU A 14 -13.69 8.04 -9.16
N LEU A 15 -12.95 8.34 -10.23
CA LEU A 15 -12.98 7.57 -11.47
C LEU A 15 -12.12 6.30 -11.41
N SER A 16 -11.38 6.11 -10.34
CA SER A 16 -10.52 4.94 -10.16
C SER A 16 -11.35 3.71 -9.77
N ARG A 17 -11.28 2.66 -10.57
CA ARG A 17 -11.90 1.36 -10.27
C ARG A 17 -11.38 0.80 -8.94
N THR A 18 -10.07 0.93 -8.69
CA THR A 18 -9.44 0.51 -7.42
C THR A 18 -10.01 1.29 -6.23
N LYS A 19 -10.18 2.60 -6.34
CA LYS A 19 -10.75 3.42 -5.26
C LYS A 19 -12.21 3.07 -5.01
N ARG A 20 -12.99 2.83 -6.07
CA ARG A 20 -14.39 2.39 -5.95
C ARG A 20 -14.53 1.08 -5.17
N ILE A 21 -13.56 0.16 -5.29
CA ILE A 21 -13.49 -1.06 -4.47
C ILE A 21 -13.05 -0.73 -3.05
N ALA A 22 -12.02 0.09 -2.89
CA ALA A 22 -11.42 0.38 -1.60
C ALA A 22 -12.37 1.15 -0.65
N THR A 23 -13.11 2.13 -1.18
CA THR A 23 -13.95 3.02 -0.36
C THR A 23 -14.93 2.27 0.54
N PRO A 24 -15.77 1.33 0.06
CA PRO A 24 -16.69 0.59 0.93
C PRO A 24 -15.95 -0.31 1.96
N ILE A 25 -14.80 -0.85 1.58
CA ILE A 25 -13.98 -1.68 2.48
C ILE A 25 -13.42 -0.82 3.62
N ILE A 26 -12.92 0.38 3.32
CA ILE A 26 -12.44 1.34 4.32
C ILE A 26 -13.57 1.80 5.24
N GLU A 27 -14.76 2.10 4.70
CA GLU A 27 -15.92 2.45 5.53
C GLU A 27 -16.27 1.32 6.51
N LYS A 28 -16.21 0.07 6.07
CA LYS A 28 -16.40 -1.09 6.96
C LYS A 28 -15.33 -1.17 8.05
N LEU A 29 -14.08 -0.91 7.71
CA LEU A 29 -12.96 -0.93 8.65
C LEU A 29 -13.04 0.20 9.68
N LYS A 30 -13.63 1.36 9.36
CA LYS A 30 -13.88 2.46 10.31
C LYS A 30 -14.78 2.08 11.50
N GLU A 31 -15.58 1.03 11.39
CA GLU A 31 -16.37 0.51 12.50
C GLU A 31 -15.47 -0.04 13.63
N ARG A 32 -14.23 -0.43 13.34
CA ARG A 32 -13.31 -1.11 14.26
C ARG A 32 -11.99 -0.38 14.49
N TYR A 33 -11.58 0.45 13.54
CA TYR A 33 -10.28 1.13 13.53
C TYR A 33 -10.42 2.65 13.51
N ASP A 34 -9.46 3.33 14.13
CA ASP A 34 -9.20 4.75 13.87
C ASP A 34 -8.38 4.84 12.57
N VAL A 35 -9.04 5.29 11.51
CA VAL A 35 -8.46 5.27 10.15
C VAL A 35 -7.83 6.61 9.83
N GLU A 36 -6.51 6.60 9.70
CA GLU A 36 -5.75 7.71 9.14
C GLU A 36 -5.51 7.48 7.65
N THR A 37 -5.84 8.46 6.81
CA THR A 37 -5.66 8.37 5.35
C THR A 37 -4.47 9.20 4.89
N VAL A 38 -3.63 8.60 4.05
CA VAL A 38 -2.56 9.26 3.31
C VAL A 38 -2.87 9.14 1.82
N VAL A 39 -3.18 10.27 1.18
CA VAL A 39 -3.41 10.35 -0.27
C VAL A 39 -2.08 10.69 -0.94
N ILE A 40 -1.54 9.75 -1.70
CA ILE A 40 -0.21 9.88 -2.31
C ILE A 40 -0.15 11.08 -3.28
N ASN A 41 -1.22 11.32 -4.02
CA ASN A 41 -1.26 12.40 -5.01
C ASN A 41 -1.32 13.80 -4.39
N ASP A 42 -1.63 13.92 -3.11
CA ASP A 42 -1.64 15.19 -2.37
C ASP A 42 -0.26 15.47 -1.74
N LEU A 43 0.66 14.51 -1.85
CA LEU A 43 2.02 14.67 -1.36
C LEU A 43 2.95 15.11 -2.48
N GLU A 44 3.65 16.21 -2.27
CA GLU A 44 4.79 16.58 -3.12
C GLU A 44 5.96 15.66 -2.78
N LEU A 45 6.14 14.60 -3.58
CA LEU A 45 7.15 13.56 -3.38
C LEU A 45 8.17 13.61 -4.51
N ASP A 46 9.42 13.83 -4.15
CA ASP A 46 10.55 13.69 -5.05
C ASP A 46 11.26 12.35 -4.80
N PRO A 47 11.77 11.67 -5.86
CA PRO A 47 12.62 10.52 -5.71
C PRO A 47 13.86 10.86 -4.87
N VAL A 48 14.32 9.92 -4.07
CA VAL A 48 15.50 10.10 -3.21
C VAL A 48 16.72 10.38 -4.10
N GLN A 49 17.28 11.58 -3.97
CA GLN A 49 18.48 12.02 -4.69
C GLN A 49 19.75 11.75 -3.88
N LEU A 50 20.91 11.87 -4.51
CA LEU A 50 22.22 11.66 -3.88
C LEU A 50 22.42 12.53 -2.62
N GLU A 51 21.96 13.76 -2.66
CA GLU A 51 22.06 14.68 -1.50
C GLU A 51 21.23 14.16 -0.30
N GLU A 52 19.97 13.78 -0.54
CA GLU A 52 19.11 13.20 0.48
C GLU A 52 19.71 11.90 1.04
N TYR A 53 20.21 11.02 0.15
CA TYR A 53 20.87 9.80 0.57
C TYR A 53 22.10 10.07 1.46
N SER A 54 22.94 11.04 1.08
CA SER A 54 24.13 11.41 1.86
C SER A 54 23.74 11.95 3.23
N ARG A 55 22.76 12.83 3.29
CA ARG A 55 22.22 13.36 4.56
C ARG A 55 21.70 12.26 5.48
N ARG A 56 20.99 11.27 4.93
CA ARG A 56 20.50 10.11 5.71
C ARG A 56 21.64 9.30 6.31
N LYS A 57 22.76 9.13 5.60
CA LYS A 57 23.97 8.47 6.14
C LYS A 57 24.55 9.22 7.33
N ASP A 58 24.44 10.55 7.33
CA ASP A 58 24.88 11.42 8.43
C ASP A 58 23.81 11.55 9.55
N GLY A 59 22.74 10.77 9.47
CA GLY A 59 21.63 10.81 10.43
C GLY A 59 20.66 11.98 10.25
N ILE A 60 20.76 12.71 9.14
CA ILE A 60 19.92 13.86 8.84
C ILE A 60 18.78 13.42 7.91
N VAL A 61 17.58 13.36 8.46
CA VAL A 61 16.35 12.98 7.73
C VAL A 61 15.36 14.12 7.76
N SER A 62 14.65 14.36 6.65
CA SER A 62 13.63 15.41 6.59
C SER A 62 12.46 15.11 7.56
N GLU A 63 11.91 16.16 8.17
CA GLU A 63 10.75 16.04 9.07
C GLU A 63 9.57 15.36 8.37
N LYS A 64 9.35 15.66 7.09
CA LYS A 64 8.32 15.02 6.26
C LYS A 64 8.52 13.50 6.20
N ALA A 65 9.74 13.04 5.90
CA ALA A 65 10.05 11.61 5.83
C ALA A 65 9.86 10.93 7.18
N ILE A 66 10.33 11.53 8.26
CA ILE A 66 10.15 11.00 9.63
C ILE A 66 8.66 10.92 9.99
N CYS A 67 7.89 11.97 9.72
CA CYS A 67 6.45 11.99 9.99
C CYS A 67 5.72 10.86 9.26
N LEU A 68 5.95 10.70 7.95
CA LEU A 68 5.31 9.67 7.13
C LEU A 68 5.76 8.25 7.53
N ALA A 69 7.05 8.07 7.81
CA ALA A 69 7.57 6.78 8.28
C ALA A 69 6.98 6.38 9.64
N ASN A 70 6.79 7.33 10.56
CA ASN A 70 6.15 7.07 11.85
C ASN A 70 4.67 6.68 11.70
N LYS A 71 3.92 7.22 10.73
CA LYS A 71 2.56 6.75 10.44
C LYS A 71 2.54 5.27 10.07
N ILE A 72 3.49 4.82 9.24
CA ILE A 72 3.65 3.39 8.89
C ILE A 72 4.04 2.57 10.12
N LYS A 73 5.05 3.03 10.87
CA LYS A 73 5.57 2.34 12.06
C LYS A 73 4.51 2.09 13.11
N GLU A 74 3.69 3.12 13.39
CA GLU A 74 2.75 3.12 14.51
C GLU A 74 1.38 2.51 14.17
N ALA A 75 1.08 2.27 12.89
CA ALA A 75 -0.15 1.64 12.47
C ALA A 75 -0.24 0.17 12.96
N ASP A 76 -1.39 -0.23 13.46
CA ASP A 76 -1.68 -1.63 13.82
C ASP A 76 -2.07 -2.46 12.58
N ARG A 77 -2.62 -1.79 11.55
CA ARG A 77 -2.99 -2.34 10.24
C ARG A 77 -2.68 -1.35 9.14
N ILE A 78 -2.40 -1.86 7.94
CA ILE A 78 -2.15 -1.04 6.75
C ILE A 78 -3.05 -1.53 5.62
N VAL A 79 -3.76 -0.60 4.96
CA VAL A 79 -4.48 -0.87 3.71
C VAL A 79 -3.90 0.01 2.62
N ILE A 80 -3.59 -0.59 1.47
CA ILE A 80 -3.05 0.11 0.30
C ILE A 80 -4.03 -0.08 -0.85
N ALA A 81 -4.51 1.03 -1.42
CA ALA A 81 -5.24 1.02 -2.68
C ALA A 81 -4.38 1.64 -3.78
N ALA A 82 -3.98 0.83 -4.75
CA ALA A 82 -3.17 1.30 -5.86
C ALA A 82 -3.53 0.55 -7.16
N PRO A 83 -3.67 1.25 -8.29
CA PRO A 83 -3.82 0.62 -9.59
C PRO A 83 -2.54 -0.13 -9.97
N PHE A 84 -2.67 -1.11 -10.84
CA PHE A 84 -1.55 -1.84 -11.42
C PHE A 84 -1.03 -1.12 -12.65
N TRP A 85 0.18 -0.57 -12.58
CA TRP A 85 0.84 0.16 -13.65
C TRP A 85 2.22 -0.40 -13.93
N ASP A 86 2.58 -0.49 -15.19
CA ASP A 86 3.90 -0.94 -15.64
C ASP A 86 4.36 -2.23 -14.93
N MET A 87 3.43 -3.20 -14.86
CA MET A 87 3.60 -4.51 -14.22
C MET A 87 3.80 -4.46 -12.69
N SER A 88 3.62 -3.31 -12.04
CA SER A 88 3.83 -3.12 -10.61
C SER A 88 2.87 -2.06 -10.02
N ILE A 89 3.34 -1.34 -9.01
CA ILE A 89 2.66 -0.23 -8.36
C ILE A 89 3.04 1.10 -9.04
N PRO A 90 2.24 2.17 -8.89
CA PRO A 90 2.58 3.50 -9.40
C PRO A 90 3.91 4.03 -8.84
N ALA A 91 4.68 4.74 -9.67
CA ALA A 91 5.98 5.31 -9.28
C ALA A 91 5.89 6.21 -8.05
N ALA A 92 4.84 7.03 -7.93
CA ALA A 92 4.63 7.89 -6.75
C ALA A 92 4.50 7.07 -5.46
N LEU A 93 3.81 5.92 -5.49
CA LEU A 93 3.72 5.03 -4.34
C LEU A 93 5.07 4.39 -4.01
N LYS A 94 5.86 4.03 -5.03
CA LYS A 94 7.21 3.53 -4.83
C LYS A 94 8.11 4.59 -4.18
N THR A 95 8.05 5.84 -4.65
CA THR A 95 8.76 6.98 -4.07
C THR A 95 8.37 7.19 -2.60
N PHE A 96 7.06 7.12 -2.28
CA PHE A 96 6.58 7.18 -0.91
C PHE A 96 7.20 6.09 -0.03
N PHE A 97 7.24 4.85 -0.51
CA PHE A 97 7.84 3.75 0.25
C PHE A 97 9.36 3.92 0.44
N GLU A 98 10.07 4.42 -0.56
CA GLU A 98 11.51 4.73 -0.44
C GLU A 98 11.76 5.85 0.58
N LEU A 99 10.89 6.87 0.58
CA LEU A 99 10.96 7.96 1.54
C LEU A 99 10.73 7.46 2.98
N CYS A 100 9.80 6.52 3.16
CA CYS A 100 9.42 5.97 4.46
C CYS A 100 10.29 4.81 4.94
N SER A 101 11.13 4.21 4.09
CA SER A 101 12.05 3.15 4.48
C SER A 101 13.27 3.76 5.18
N LEU A 102 13.14 4.04 6.47
CA LEU A 102 14.14 4.73 7.28
C LEU A 102 14.73 3.79 8.34
N PHE A 103 16.06 3.75 8.36
CA PHE A 103 16.84 3.04 9.38
C PHE A 103 16.54 3.60 10.78
N GLY A 104 16.36 2.72 11.76
CA GLY A 104 15.97 3.10 13.13
C GLY A 104 14.50 3.51 13.29
N VAL A 105 13.72 3.59 12.19
CA VAL A 105 12.30 3.97 12.22
C VAL A 105 11.41 2.81 11.75
N THR A 106 11.43 2.45 10.47
CA THR A 106 10.60 1.37 9.92
C THR A 106 11.32 0.02 9.90
N PHE A 107 12.65 0.04 9.86
CA PHE A 107 13.51 -1.14 9.96
C PHE A 107 14.84 -0.81 10.64
N ASP A 108 15.57 -1.85 11.04
CA ASP A 108 16.91 -1.75 11.58
C ASP A 108 17.73 -2.96 11.15
N SER A 109 19.01 -3.02 11.51
CA SER A 109 19.87 -4.16 11.23
C SER A 109 20.81 -4.45 12.40
N ASP A 110 21.17 -5.70 12.54
CA ASP A 110 22.27 -6.17 13.36
C ASP A 110 23.42 -6.71 12.49
N ASP A 111 24.40 -7.37 13.10
CA ASP A 111 25.56 -7.93 12.38
C ASP A 111 25.21 -9.06 11.40
N LYS A 112 23.95 -9.51 11.37
CA LYS A 112 23.51 -10.70 10.62
C LYS A 112 22.41 -10.40 9.61
N THR A 113 21.47 -9.51 9.93
CA THR A 113 20.28 -9.29 9.11
C THR A 113 19.60 -7.96 9.39
N CYS A 114 18.72 -7.55 8.45
CA CYS A 114 17.76 -6.49 8.71
C CYS A 114 16.51 -7.07 9.40
N TYR A 115 15.87 -6.27 10.24
CA TYR A 115 14.60 -6.59 10.90
C TYR A 115 13.68 -5.38 10.95
N GLY A 116 12.38 -5.64 10.90
CA GLY A 116 11.39 -4.59 10.84
C GLY A 116 10.97 -4.08 12.22
N LEU A 117 10.65 -2.80 12.28
CA LEU A 117 10.25 -2.09 13.50
C LEU A 117 8.77 -1.67 13.49
N CYS A 118 8.00 -2.00 12.43
CA CYS A 118 6.60 -1.63 12.33
C CYS A 118 5.71 -2.51 13.21
N LYS A 119 4.67 -1.90 13.79
CA LYS A 119 3.70 -2.59 14.66
C LYS A 119 2.75 -3.50 13.88
N ALA A 120 2.36 -3.10 12.67
CA ALA A 120 1.40 -3.82 11.85
C ALA A 120 1.81 -5.28 11.68
N LYS A 121 0.86 -6.20 11.87
CA LYS A 121 1.08 -7.64 11.66
C LYS A 121 0.52 -8.12 10.34
N ASN A 122 -0.45 -7.40 9.81
CA ASN A 122 -1.12 -7.70 8.56
C ASN A 122 -1.39 -6.42 7.77
N ALA A 123 -1.37 -6.55 6.45
CA ALA A 123 -1.72 -5.50 5.51
C ALA A 123 -2.72 -6.03 4.47
N MET A 124 -3.46 -5.12 3.84
CA MET A 124 -4.36 -5.43 2.73
C MET A 124 -3.94 -4.60 1.51
N PHE A 125 -3.85 -5.24 0.36
CA PHE A 125 -3.59 -4.61 -0.92
C PHE A 125 -4.79 -4.73 -1.83
N ILE A 126 -5.37 -3.60 -2.23
CA ILE A 126 -6.53 -3.51 -3.12
C ILE A 126 -6.03 -2.97 -4.46
N THR A 127 -6.25 -3.73 -5.55
CA THR A 127 -5.72 -3.37 -6.87
C THR A 127 -6.64 -3.79 -7.99
N THR A 128 -6.60 -3.05 -9.10
CA THR A 128 -7.27 -3.42 -10.36
C THR A 128 -6.27 -3.36 -11.50
N ARG A 129 -6.39 -4.30 -12.43
CA ARG A 129 -5.51 -4.49 -13.58
C ARG A 129 -6.30 -4.41 -14.88
N GLY A 130 -5.77 -3.68 -15.86
CA GLY A 130 -6.37 -3.61 -17.20
C GLY A 130 -6.25 -4.94 -17.93
N MET A 131 -5.06 -5.54 -17.91
CA MET A 131 -4.78 -6.83 -18.56
C MET A 131 -5.21 -8.00 -17.68
N LYS A 132 -5.35 -9.18 -18.31
CA LYS A 132 -5.64 -10.46 -17.64
C LYS A 132 -4.35 -11.04 -17.05
N ILE A 133 -3.89 -10.46 -15.96
CA ILE A 133 -2.71 -10.90 -15.21
C ILE A 133 -3.16 -11.14 -13.77
N LYS A 134 -3.09 -12.40 -13.33
CA LYS A 134 -3.51 -12.80 -11.98
C LYS A 134 -2.41 -12.55 -10.94
N THR A 135 -2.82 -12.41 -9.69
CA THR A 135 -1.89 -12.37 -8.57
C THR A 135 -1.07 -13.65 -8.53
N GLY A 136 0.26 -13.50 -8.44
CA GLY A 136 1.20 -14.62 -8.41
C GLY A 136 1.71 -15.08 -9.79
N GLU A 137 1.22 -14.51 -10.89
CA GLU A 137 1.80 -14.74 -12.21
C GLU A 137 3.12 -13.98 -12.37
N PRO A 138 4.04 -14.48 -13.24
CA PRO A 138 5.38 -13.89 -13.38
C PRO A 138 5.41 -12.41 -13.79
N LEU A 139 4.38 -11.92 -14.48
CA LEU A 139 4.28 -10.51 -14.89
C LEU A 139 3.67 -9.62 -13.79
N GLU A 140 3.13 -10.21 -12.74
CA GLU A 140 2.56 -9.47 -11.61
C GLU A 140 3.65 -9.19 -10.58
N GLN A 141 4.23 -7.99 -10.61
CA GLN A 141 5.34 -7.59 -9.76
C GLN A 141 4.93 -6.68 -8.58
N ALA A 142 3.66 -6.31 -8.46
CA ALA A 142 3.18 -5.48 -7.36
C ALA A 142 3.15 -6.26 -6.04
N THR A 143 2.51 -7.43 -6.03
CA THR A 143 2.39 -8.27 -4.82
C THR A 143 3.74 -8.80 -4.32
N PRO A 144 4.63 -9.35 -5.16
CA PRO A 144 5.97 -9.75 -4.72
C PRO A 144 6.79 -8.60 -4.14
N TYR A 145 6.71 -7.42 -4.77
CA TYR A 145 7.38 -6.20 -4.26
C TYR A 145 6.86 -5.83 -2.86
N LEU A 146 5.54 -5.76 -2.68
CA LEU A 146 4.96 -5.44 -1.37
C LEU A 146 5.31 -6.48 -0.30
N LYS A 147 5.32 -7.77 -0.64
CA LYS A 147 5.75 -8.84 0.28
C LYS A 147 7.20 -8.65 0.71
N ALA A 148 8.09 -8.32 -0.22
CA ALA A 148 9.50 -8.06 0.09
C ALA A 148 9.69 -6.83 0.97
N LEU A 149 9.00 -5.73 0.66
CA LEU A 149 9.01 -4.51 1.45
C LEU A 149 8.47 -4.75 2.86
N PHE A 150 7.35 -5.46 2.97
CA PHE A 150 6.74 -5.78 4.26
C PHE A 150 7.61 -6.71 5.11
N TRP A 151 8.33 -7.64 4.49
CA TRP A 151 9.35 -8.41 5.20
C TRP A 151 10.39 -7.48 5.83
N LEU A 152 10.90 -6.48 5.08
CA LEU A 152 11.84 -5.49 5.60
C LEU A 152 11.25 -4.71 6.79
N TRP A 153 9.97 -4.37 6.76
CA TRP A 153 9.28 -3.61 7.80
C TRP A 153 8.73 -4.48 8.95
N GLY A 154 8.85 -5.82 8.87
CA GLY A 154 8.40 -6.76 9.90
C GLY A 154 6.91 -7.08 9.85
N ILE A 155 6.23 -6.77 8.74
CA ILE A 155 4.82 -7.06 8.48
C ILE A 155 4.72 -8.42 7.80
N LYS A 156 4.04 -9.39 8.44
CA LYS A 156 4.08 -10.80 8.01
C LYS A 156 2.96 -11.20 7.08
N GLY A 157 1.78 -10.60 7.23
CA GLY A 157 0.58 -10.94 6.47
C GLY A 157 0.29 -9.92 5.38
N LEU A 158 -0.19 -10.41 4.23
CA LEU A 158 -0.70 -9.58 3.13
C LEU A 158 -1.91 -10.25 2.51
N GLU A 159 -3.09 -9.66 2.76
CA GLU A 159 -4.34 -9.97 2.06
C GLU A 159 -4.37 -9.20 0.73
N VAL A 160 -4.87 -9.82 -0.32
CA VAL A 160 -4.91 -9.17 -1.65
C VAL A 160 -6.33 -9.25 -2.20
N VAL A 161 -6.94 -8.10 -2.43
CA VAL A 161 -8.20 -7.94 -3.16
C VAL A 161 -7.87 -7.42 -4.55
N ALA A 162 -7.93 -8.28 -5.56
CA ALA A 162 -7.53 -7.95 -6.91
C ALA A 162 -8.57 -8.34 -7.94
N ARG A 163 -8.74 -7.51 -8.98
CA ARG A 163 -9.48 -7.85 -10.20
C ARG A 163 -8.67 -7.46 -11.41
N GLU A 164 -8.74 -8.29 -12.44
CA GLU A 164 -8.00 -8.13 -13.68
C GLU A 164 -8.93 -8.06 -14.90
N ASN A 165 -8.34 -7.85 -16.08
CA ASN A 165 -9.00 -7.85 -17.38
C ASN A 165 -9.92 -6.65 -17.67
N PHE A 166 -9.86 -5.59 -16.88
CA PHE A 166 -10.78 -4.45 -16.97
C PHE A 166 -10.73 -3.66 -18.28
N ASP A 167 -9.66 -3.79 -19.07
CA ASP A 167 -9.56 -3.10 -20.35
C ASP A 167 -10.27 -3.85 -21.48
N TYR A 168 -10.68 -5.10 -21.23
CA TYR A 168 -11.31 -5.98 -22.22
C TYR A 168 -12.73 -6.43 -21.84
N LEU A 169 -13.20 -6.04 -20.65
CA LEU A 169 -14.55 -6.36 -20.18
C LEU A 169 -15.55 -5.29 -20.60
N PRO A 170 -16.80 -5.68 -20.97
CA PRO A 170 -17.89 -4.73 -21.12
C PRO A 170 -18.23 -4.08 -19.77
N GLN A 171 -18.82 -2.88 -19.80
CA GLN A 171 -19.09 -2.09 -18.60
C GLN A 171 -19.93 -2.84 -17.57
N GLU A 172 -20.91 -3.63 -17.99
CA GLU A 172 -21.75 -4.41 -17.08
C GLU A 172 -20.94 -5.45 -16.29
N GLU A 173 -19.97 -6.11 -16.93
CA GLU A 173 -19.10 -7.07 -16.29
C GLU A 173 -18.10 -6.37 -15.36
N ILE A 174 -17.60 -5.20 -15.74
CA ILE A 174 -16.76 -4.37 -14.86
C ILE A 174 -17.48 -4.06 -13.55
N GLU A 175 -18.77 -3.68 -13.60
CA GLU A 175 -19.54 -3.39 -12.39
C GLU A 175 -19.76 -4.65 -11.53
N LYS A 176 -19.98 -5.81 -12.13
CA LYS A 176 -20.08 -7.08 -11.42
C LYS A 176 -18.77 -7.44 -10.71
N GLU A 177 -17.63 -7.27 -11.40
CA GLU A 177 -16.31 -7.54 -10.82
C GLU A 177 -15.98 -6.59 -9.67
N ILE A 178 -16.35 -5.29 -9.79
CA ILE A 178 -16.20 -4.34 -8.70
C ILE A 178 -17.04 -4.75 -7.48
N SER A 179 -18.30 -5.10 -7.69
CA SER A 179 -19.21 -5.53 -6.62
C SER A 179 -18.69 -6.79 -5.93
N SER A 180 -18.26 -7.78 -6.71
CA SER A 180 -17.65 -9.01 -6.18
C SER A 180 -16.38 -8.75 -5.38
N ALA A 181 -15.52 -7.81 -5.82
CA ALA A 181 -14.32 -7.42 -5.10
C ALA A 181 -14.65 -6.72 -3.76
N ILE A 182 -15.70 -5.89 -3.74
CA ILE A 182 -16.17 -5.24 -2.52
C ILE A 182 -16.64 -6.29 -1.51
N GLU A 183 -17.46 -7.26 -1.94
CA GLU A 183 -17.95 -8.34 -1.07
C GLU A 183 -16.80 -9.16 -0.47
N GLU A 184 -15.80 -9.54 -1.30
CA GLU A 184 -14.58 -10.22 -0.86
C GLU A 184 -13.81 -9.39 0.17
N GLY A 185 -13.58 -8.10 -0.14
CA GLY A 185 -12.84 -7.20 0.74
C GLY A 185 -13.55 -6.94 2.07
N ILE A 186 -14.87 -6.80 2.08
CA ILE A 186 -15.67 -6.67 3.30
C ILE A 186 -15.56 -7.94 4.16
N LYS A 187 -15.64 -9.13 3.54
CA LYS A 187 -15.46 -10.38 4.25
C LYS A 187 -14.06 -10.51 4.89
N ILE A 188 -13.01 -10.08 4.19
CA ILE A 188 -11.67 -10.02 4.77
C ILE A 188 -11.64 -9.01 5.92
N ALA A 189 -12.27 -7.84 5.76
CA ALA A 189 -12.31 -6.78 6.78
C ALA A 189 -12.96 -7.22 8.11
N GLU A 190 -13.84 -8.22 8.11
CA GLU A 190 -14.45 -8.77 9.32
C GLU A 190 -13.43 -9.42 10.27
N THR A 191 -12.34 -9.96 9.74
CA THR A 191 -11.29 -10.67 10.49
C THR A 191 -9.93 -10.00 10.45
N PHE A 192 -9.81 -8.91 9.71
CA PHE A 192 -8.57 -8.17 9.44
C PHE A 192 -7.91 -7.50 10.66
#